data_22898923a9a2d5f5ac332bb731c30a6f
#
_entry.id   22898923a9a2d5f5ac332bb731c30a6f
#
_cell.length_a   1.000
_cell.length_b   1.000
_cell.length_c   1.000
_cell.angle_alpha   90.00
_cell.angle_beta   90.00
_cell.angle_gamma   90.00
#
_symmetry.space_group_name_H-M   'P 1'
#
loop_
_entity.id
_entity.type
_entity.pdbx_description
1 polymer ?
#
loop_
_entity_poly.entity_id
_entity_poly.type
_entity_poly.pdbx_seq_one_letter_code
_entity_poly.pdbx_strand_id
1 'polypeptide(L)' 'MPEVRVDVTDAAELAEMLQFLSQWLARDPARLAASLAGFVGHPACGLAQLRQGLERFAFLLGGSDGEPLFGLPPP' A
#
# COMPACT_ATOMS: atom_id res chain seq x y z
N MET A 1 -25.35 -3.28 -1.53
CA MET A 1 -23.97 -3.53 -1.12
C MET A 1 -23.68 -2.81 0.18
N PRO A 2 -23.06 -3.48 1.13
CA PRO A 2 -22.67 -2.79 2.35
C PRO A 2 -21.59 -1.75 2.04
N GLU A 3 -21.72 -0.60 2.67
CA GLU A 3 -20.75 0.46 2.54
C GLU A 3 -19.95 0.58 3.83
N VAL A 4 -18.68 0.87 3.68
CA VAL A 4 -17.81 1.17 4.81
C VAL A 4 -17.60 2.68 4.83
N ARG A 5 -17.91 3.30 5.94
CA ARG A 5 -17.69 4.73 6.11
C ARG A 5 -16.40 4.96 6.87
N VAL A 6 -15.52 5.72 6.26
CA VAL A 6 -14.26 6.09 6.89
C VAL A 6 -14.16 7.60 6.86
N ASP A 7 -13.80 8.18 7.99
CA ASP A 7 -13.57 9.62 8.06
C ASP A 7 -12.48 10.04 7.08
N VAL A 8 -12.62 11.22 6.50
CA VAL A 8 -11.67 11.70 5.48
C VAL A 8 -10.25 11.74 6.05
N THR A 9 -10.11 12.20 7.29
CA THR A 9 -8.79 12.25 7.93
C THR A 9 -8.21 10.85 8.12
N ASP A 10 -9.03 9.91 8.57
CA ASP A 10 -8.60 8.53 8.76
C ASP A 10 -8.28 7.86 7.44
N ALA A 11 -9.05 8.14 6.41
CA ALA A 11 -8.78 7.59 5.08
C ALA A 11 -7.43 8.08 4.55
N ALA A 12 -7.15 9.36 4.70
CA ALA A 12 -5.89 9.92 4.26
C ALA A 12 -4.71 9.32 5.03
N GLU A 13 -4.88 9.17 6.33
CA GLU A 13 -3.84 8.57 7.16
C GLU A 13 -3.59 7.12 6.78
N LEU A 14 -4.64 6.37 6.54
CA LEU A 14 -4.51 4.98 6.10
C LEU A 14 -3.81 4.91 4.74
N ALA A 15 -4.15 5.81 3.82
CA ALA A 15 -3.49 5.86 2.52
C ALA A 15 -1.99 6.10 2.67
N GLU A 16 -1.60 7.00 3.56
CA GLU A 16 -0.19 7.24 3.83
C GLU A 16 0.52 6.01 4.38
N MET A 17 -0.14 5.32 5.30
CA MET A 17 0.44 4.10 5.88
C MET A 17 0.62 3.01 4.84
N LEU A 18 -0.36 2.82 3.97
CA LEU A 18 -0.28 1.84 2.91
C LEU A 18 0.84 2.16 1.93
N GLN A 19 0.98 3.43 1.58
CA GLN A 19 2.04 3.86 0.69
C GLN A 19 3.41 3.70 1.33
N PHE A 20 3.52 4.03 2.61
CA PHE A 20 4.73 3.83 3.38
C PHE A 20 5.15 2.35 3.37
N LEU A 21 4.21 1.45 3.61
CA LEU A 21 4.49 0.02 3.58
C LEU A 21 4.96 -0.44 2.20
N SER A 22 4.31 0.05 1.14
CA SER A 22 4.71 -0.31 -0.21
C SER A 22 6.14 0.13 -0.50
N GLN A 23 6.51 1.33 -0.07
CA GLN A 23 7.86 1.84 -0.26
C GLN A 23 8.88 1.05 0.54
N TRP A 24 8.53 0.71 1.77
CA TRP A 24 9.41 -0.10 2.60
C TRP A 24 9.65 -1.47 1.98
N LEU A 25 8.62 -2.11 1.47
CA LEU A 25 8.73 -3.40 0.82
C LEU A 25 9.62 -3.36 -0.42
N ALA A 26 9.75 -2.20 -1.04
CA ALA A 26 10.60 -2.03 -2.21
C ALA A 26 12.09 -1.89 -1.87
N ARG A 27 12.43 -1.69 -0.59
CA ARG A 27 13.81 -1.46 -0.18
C ARG A 27 14.67 -2.71 -0.21
N ASP A 28 14.07 -3.85 0.12
CA ASP A 28 14.83 -5.11 0.17
C ASP A 28 13.94 -6.23 -0.37
N PRO A 29 13.68 -6.20 -1.68
CA PRO A 29 12.67 -7.11 -2.24
C PRO A 29 13.06 -8.58 -2.16
N ALA A 30 14.35 -8.91 -2.26
CA ALA A 30 14.76 -10.31 -2.25
C ALA A 30 14.48 -10.96 -0.89
N ARG A 31 14.88 -10.27 0.18
CA ARG A 31 14.67 -10.79 1.54
C ARG A 31 13.19 -10.84 1.90
N LEU A 32 12.48 -9.77 1.58
CA LEU A 32 11.07 -9.65 1.92
C LEU A 32 10.22 -10.62 1.11
N ALA A 33 10.55 -10.84 -0.15
CA ALA A 33 9.84 -11.82 -0.97
C ALA A 33 10.00 -13.24 -0.40
N ALA A 34 11.20 -13.58 0.02
CA ALA A 34 11.44 -14.89 0.61
C ALA A 34 10.67 -15.07 1.92
N SER A 35 10.68 -14.03 2.77
CA SER A 35 9.95 -14.05 4.02
C SER A 35 8.45 -14.17 3.81
N LEU A 36 7.92 -13.41 2.85
CA LEU A 36 6.50 -13.45 2.52
C LEU A 36 6.10 -14.82 1.99
N ALA A 37 6.90 -15.37 1.09
CA ALA A 37 6.62 -16.69 0.51
C ALA A 37 6.55 -17.75 1.61
N GLY A 38 7.47 -17.71 2.57
CA GLY A 38 7.46 -18.64 3.68
C GLY A 38 6.25 -18.47 4.58
N PHE A 39 5.81 -17.24 4.77
CA PHE A 39 4.64 -16.96 5.61
C PHE A 39 3.34 -17.36 4.94
N VAL A 40 3.15 -16.97 3.69
CA VAL A 40 1.91 -17.23 2.95
C VAL A 40 1.82 -18.68 2.51
N GLY A 41 2.93 -19.24 2.05
CA GLY A 41 2.94 -20.61 1.57
C GLY A 41 2.16 -20.83 0.28
N HIS A 42 1.88 -19.76 -0.48
CA HIS A 42 1.10 -19.84 -1.69
C HIS A 42 1.72 -18.98 -2.78
N PRO A 43 2.01 -19.55 -3.96
CA PRO A 43 2.73 -18.83 -4.99
C PRO A 43 1.96 -17.67 -5.63
N ALA A 44 0.64 -17.65 -5.47
CA ALA A 44 -0.18 -16.58 -6.07
C ALA A 44 -0.08 -15.25 -5.35
N CYS A 45 0.45 -15.24 -4.13
CA CYS A 45 0.55 -14.02 -3.34
C CYS A 45 2.02 -13.63 -3.18
N GLY A 46 2.55 -12.96 -4.18
CA GLY A 46 3.91 -12.49 -4.16
C GLY A 46 4.04 -11.05 -3.70
N LEU A 47 5.29 -10.62 -3.52
CA LEU A 47 5.59 -9.27 -3.07
C LEU A 47 5.05 -8.22 -4.04
N ALA A 48 5.16 -8.46 -5.34
CA ALA A 48 4.67 -7.52 -6.35
C ALA A 48 3.15 -7.35 -6.25
N GLN A 49 2.41 -8.42 -6.06
CA GLN A 49 0.97 -8.35 -5.90
C GLN A 49 0.59 -7.61 -4.63
N LEU A 50 1.32 -7.84 -3.54
CA LEU A 50 1.07 -7.14 -2.29
C LEU A 50 1.29 -5.64 -2.46
N ARG A 51 2.39 -5.25 -3.09
CA ARG A 51 2.69 -3.85 -3.32
C ARG A 51 1.65 -3.18 -4.23
N GLN A 52 1.22 -3.88 -5.27
CA GLN A 52 0.17 -3.36 -6.15
C GLN A 52 -1.12 -3.11 -5.39
N GLY A 53 -1.49 -4.04 -4.52
CA GLY A 53 -2.67 -3.87 -3.67
C GLY A 53 -2.55 -2.69 -2.73
N LEU A 54 -1.41 -2.54 -2.09
CA LEU A 54 -1.17 -1.43 -1.18
C LEU A 54 -1.28 -0.09 -1.91
N GLU A 55 -0.66 0.03 -3.07
CA GLU A 55 -0.68 1.25 -3.86
C GLU A 55 -2.07 1.55 -4.39
N ARG A 56 -2.79 0.52 -4.81
CA ARG A 56 -4.16 0.68 -5.30
C ARG A 56 -5.07 1.23 -4.20
N PHE A 57 -5.01 0.66 -3.02
CA PHE A 57 -5.87 1.12 -1.94
C PHE A 57 -5.44 2.48 -1.40
N ALA A 58 -4.15 2.77 -1.40
CA ALA A 58 -3.67 4.11 -1.07
C ALA A 58 -4.25 5.15 -2.02
N PHE A 59 -4.25 4.84 -3.31
CA PHE A 59 -4.84 5.72 -4.33
C PHE A 59 -6.34 5.90 -4.10
N LEU A 60 -7.06 4.80 -3.87
CA LEU A 60 -8.51 4.84 -3.68
C LEU A 60 -8.91 5.61 -2.43
N LEU A 61 -8.09 5.57 -1.40
CA LEU A 61 -8.43 6.19 -0.12
C LEU A 61 -8.07 7.67 -0.05
N GLY A 62 -7.10 8.13 -0.81
CA GLY A 62 -6.76 9.53 -0.65
C GLY A 62 -5.78 10.13 -1.62
N GLY A 63 -5.24 9.33 -2.53
CA GLY A 63 -4.18 9.81 -3.41
C GLY A 63 -4.63 10.19 -4.81
N SER A 64 -5.93 10.28 -5.02
CA SER A 64 -6.46 10.34 -6.37
C SER A 64 -6.18 11.64 -7.11
N ASP A 65 -5.97 12.74 -6.42
CA ASP A 65 -5.82 14.05 -7.04
C ASP A 65 -4.38 14.51 -7.10
N GLY A 66 -3.45 13.65 -6.77
CA GLY A 66 -2.04 14.00 -6.84
C GLY A 66 -1.53 14.80 -5.67
N GLU A 67 -2.29 14.93 -4.61
CA GLU A 67 -1.81 15.60 -3.43
C GLU A 67 -0.62 14.85 -2.83
N PRO A 68 0.42 15.55 -2.39
CA PRO A 68 1.58 14.89 -1.85
C PRO A 68 1.27 14.21 -0.52
N LEU A 69 1.63 12.94 -0.41
CA LEU A 69 1.62 12.22 0.83
C LEU A 69 3.01 12.34 1.46
N PHE A 70 3.07 12.37 2.78
CA PHE A 70 4.32 12.56 3.51
C PHE A 70 5.04 13.86 3.15
N GLY A 71 4.33 14.84 2.62
CA GLY A 71 4.93 16.10 2.23
C GLY A 71 5.78 16.05 0.98
N LEU A 72 5.78 14.95 0.25
CA LEU A 72 6.53 14.82 -0.98
C LEU A 72 5.77 15.47 -2.13
N PRO A 73 6.45 16.20 -3.02
CA PRO A 73 5.78 16.78 -4.18
C PRO A 73 5.31 15.69 -5.14
N PRO A 74 4.23 15.96 -5.89
CA PRO A 74 3.81 15.01 -6.93
C PRO A 74 4.84 14.96 -8.04
N PRO A 75 4.92 13.82 -8.73
CA PRO A 75 5.84 13.69 -9.84
C PRO A 75 5.55 14.62 -11.00
#